data_11a4a12fc691cccb021de83f374e41fc
#
_entry.id   11a4a12fc691cccb021de83f374e41fc
#
_cell.length_a   1.000
_cell.length_b   1.000
_cell.length_c   1.000
_cell.angle_alpha   90.00
_cell.angle_beta   90.00
_cell.angle_gamma   90.00
#
_symmetry.space_group_name_H-M   'P 1'
#
loop_
_entity.id
_entity.type
_entity.pdbx_description
1 polymer ?
#
loop_
_entity_poly.entity_id
_entity_poly.type
_entity_poly.pdbx_seq_one_letter_code
_entity_poly.pdbx_strand_id
1 'polypeptide(L)'
;ELYPEKFNNKTNGITFRRWLLECDPRLTAALEQHIGSGFRKDAAELEKLLAFADDEAVLEQLTAVKKANKEALADWLLRTQKVSVNTDAVFDIQSKRLHEYKRQQLNLLYLIHQYYEIKAGHLPAAPLVSIFGAKAAPAYTIAKDIIHALLTLSKVIAADPEVSKWLQVVFVENYNVTAAEKLIPACDLSEQISLASKEASGTGNMKFMLNGALTLGT
;
A
#
# COMPACT_ATOMS: atom_id res chain seq x y z
N GLU A 1 -15.01 -6.04 38.76
CA GLU A 1 -14.51 -4.81 38.15
C GLU A 1 -14.70 -3.65 39.11
N LEU A 2 -13.58 -3.04 39.58
CA LEU A 2 -13.64 -2.05 40.69
C LEU A 2 -14.08 -0.65 40.23
N TYR A 3 -13.87 -0.30 38.94
CA TYR A 3 -14.15 1.04 38.44
C TYR A 3 -14.63 1.01 36.96
N PRO A 4 -15.83 0.46 36.69
CA PRO A 4 -16.31 0.28 35.30
C PRO A 4 -16.47 1.59 34.53
N GLU A 5 -16.73 2.69 35.24
CA GLU A 5 -16.96 4.01 34.66
C GLU A 5 -15.66 4.79 34.28
N LYS A 6 -14.50 4.34 34.86
CA LYS A 6 -13.24 5.08 34.67
C LYS A 6 -12.49 4.73 33.42
N PHE A 7 -12.78 3.59 32.83
CA PHE A 7 -12.05 3.06 31.68
C PHE A 7 -12.98 2.87 30.50
N ASN A 8 -12.63 3.42 29.37
CA ASN A 8 -13.29 3.11 28.13
C ASN A 8 -12.26 3.00 26.99
N ASN A 9 -12.57 2.18 25.98
CA ASN A 9 -11.76 2.02 24.80
C ASN A 9 -12.27 2.93 23.69
N LYS A 10 -11.32 3.61 23.01
CA LYS A 10 -11.58 4.36 21.78
C LYS A 10 -10.79 3.73 20.66
N THR A 11 -11.49 3.22 19.65
CA THR A 11 -10.87 2.70 18.45
C THR A 11 -10.11 3.80 17.69
N ASN A 12 -8.95 3.46 17.15
CA ASN A 12 -8.18 4.39 16.31
C ASN A 12 -8.99 4.85 15.09
N GLY A 13 -8.73 6.06 14.64
CA GLY A 13 -9.22 6.62 13.40
C GLY A 13 -8.11 7.31 12.63
N ILE A 14 -8.46 7.90 11.51
CA ILE A 14 -7.55 8.67 10.67
C ILE A 14 -8.11 10.06 10.39
N THR A 15 -7.21 11.01 10.14
CA THR A 15 -7.57 12.34 9.67
C THR A 15 -7.65 12.32 8.16
N PHE A 16 -8.87 12.31 7.59
CA PHE A 16 -9.02 12.27 6.13
C PHE A 16 -8.49 13.52 5.43
N ARG A 17 -8.40 14.67 6.11
CA ARG A 17 -7.76 15.88 5.57
C ARG A 17 -6.33 15.58 5.12
N ARG A 18 -5.53 14.91 5.95
CA ARG A 18 -4.17 14.50 5.55
C ARG A 18 -4.19 13.36 4.54
N TRP A 19 -4.98 12.31 4.83
CA TRP A 19 -4.88 11.03 4.13
C TRP A 19 -5.76 10.93 2.87
N LEU A 20 -6.42 12.02 2.49
CA LEU A 20 -7.08 12.22 1.20
C LEU A 20 -6.74 13.61 0.64
N LEU A 21 -7.21 14.69 1.30
CA LEU A 21 -7.16 16.03 0.72
C LEU A 21 -5.73 16.53 0.45
N GLU A 22 -4.78 16.21 1.32
CA GLU A 22 -3.39 16.66 1.23
C GLU A 22 -2.51 15.68 0.46
N CYS A 23 -2.60 14.37 0.76
CA CYS A 23 -1.70 13.39 0.14
C CYS A 23 -2.13 12.99 -1.28
N ASP A 24 -3.43 13.11 -1.63
CA ASP A 24 -3.95 12.82 -2.97
C ASP A 24 -4.80 13.99 -3.53
N PRO A 25 -4.17 15.11 -3.89
CA PRO A 25 -4.88 16.25 -4.44
C PRO A 25 -5.52 15.95 -5.81
N ARG A 26 -5.02 14.98 -6.57
CA ARG A 26 -5.59 14.56 -7.85
C ARG A 26 -6.93 13.84 -7.63
N LEU A 27 -6.97 12.88 -6.71
CA LEU A 27 -8.22 12.21 -6.32
C LEU A 27 -9.20 13.20 -5.71
N THR A 28 -8.73 14.10 -4.84
CA THR A 28 -9.56 15.15 -4.24
C THR A 28 -10.23 16.00 -5.30
N ALA A 29 -9.51 16.45 -6.33
CA ALA A 29 -10.07 17.25 -7.42
C ALA A 29 -11.10 16.48 -8.27
N ALA A 30 -10.83 15.19 -8.56
CA ALA A 30 -11.79 14.34 -9.26
C ALA A 30 -13.08 14.14 -8.44
N LEU A 31 -12.96 13.88 -7.15
CA LEU A 31 -14.12 13.78 -6.25
C LEU A 31 -14.94 15.07 -6.22
N GLU A 32 -14.30 16.23 -6.08
CA GLU A 32 -15.00 17.52 -6.08
C GLU A 32 -15.76 17.78 -7.37
N GLN A 33 -15.22 17.37 -8.50
CA GLN A 33 -15.87 17.50 -9.80
C GLN A 33 -17.20 16.74 -9.86
N HIS A 34 -17.28 15.53 -9.27
CA HIS A 34 -18.43 14.66 -9.40
C HIS A 34 -19.43 14.77 -8.24
N ILE A 35 -18.94 14.93 -7.01
CA ILE A 35 -19.80 14.91 -5.82
C ILE A 35 -19.80 16.23 -5.03
N GLY A 36 -19.08 17.26 -5.53
CA GLY A 36 -18.96 18.56 -4.87
C GLY A 36 -18.01 18.52 -3.67
N SER A 37 -17.84 19.66 -2.99
CA SER A 37 -16.86 19.84 -1.92
C SER A 37 -17.36 19.49 -0.51
N GLY A 38 -18.58 19.02 -0.37
CA GLY A 38 -19.22 18.75 0.94
C GLY A 38 -18.45 17.71 1.77
N PHE A 39 -17.89 16.70 1.12
CA PHE A 39 -17.08 15.65 1.78
C PHE A 39 -15.84 16.19 2.52
N ARG A 40 -15.38 17.41 2.23
CA ARG A 40 -14.29 18.05 2.99
C ARG A 40 -14.66 18.29 4.45
N LYS A 41 -15.97 18.42 4.75
CA LYS A 41 -16.51 18.63 6.10
C LYS A 41 -17.18 17.39 6.66
N ASP A 42 -17.83 16.63 5.80
CA ASP A 42 -18.53 15.38 6.14
C ASP A 42 -18.11 14.26 5.22
N ALA A 43 -17.28 13.34 5.73
CA ALA A 43 -16.77 12.21 4.97
C ALA A 43 -17.87 11.24 4.48
N ALA A 44 -19.06 11.23 5.10
CA ALA A 44 -20.18 10.41 4.65
C ALA A 44 -20.66 10.82 3.25
N GLU A 45 -20.42 12.04 2.83
CA GLU A 45 -20.76 12.49 1.47
C GLU A 45 -19.96 11.78 0.36
N LEU A 46 -18.87 11.08 0.70
CA LEU A 46 -18.15 10.23 -0.25
C LEU A 46 -19.04 9.10 -0.81
N GLU A 47 -20.09 8.68 -0.09
CA GLU A 47 -21.07 7.70 -0.60
C GLU A 47 -21.75 8.14 -1.89
N LYS A 48 -21.84 9.44 -2.17
CA LYS A 48 -22.36 9.97 -3.43
C LYS A 48 -21.62 9.44 -4.66
N LEU A 49 -20.35 9.01 -4.49
CA LEU A 49 -19.57 8.43 -5.57
C LEU A 49 -20.17 7.12 -6.10
N LEU A 50 -20.98 6.41 -5.30
CA LEU A 50 -21.66 5.18 -5.72
C LEU A 50 -22.58 5.42 -6.94
N ALA A 51 -23.11 6.63 -7.12
CA ALA A 51 -23.92 6.98 -8.28
C ALA A 51 -23.15 6.91 -9.62
N PHE A 52 -21.82 6.85 -9.56
CA PHE A 52 -20.92 6.82 -10.71
C PHE A 52 -20.20 5.47 -10.86
N ALA A 53 -20.64 4.43 -10.14
CA ALA A 53 -19.96 3.13 -10.12
C ALA A 53 -19.85 2.48 -11.51
N ASP A 54 -20.82 2.74 -12.40
CA ASP A 54 -20.87 2.21 -13.77
C ASP A 54 -20.62 3.29 -14.84
N ASP A 55 -20.18 4.50 -14.45
CA ASP A 55 -19.87 5.58 -15.38
C ASP A 55 -18.44 5.42 -15.91
N GLU A 56 -18.30 4.98 -17.17
CA GLU A 56 -17.01 4.70 -17.81
C GLU A 56 -16.08 5.93 -17.80
N ALA A 57 -16.61 7.14 -18.02
CA ALA A 57 -15.78 8.36 -18.04
C ALA A 57 -15.22 8.69 -16.65
N VAL A 58 -15.99 8.45 -15.59
CA VAL A 58 -15.54 8.62 -14.21
C VAL A 58 -14.49 7.55 -13.86
N LEU A 59 -14.72 6.30 -14.25
CA LEU A 59 -13.78 5.19 -14.03
C LEU A 59 -12.45 5.42 -14.75
N GLU A 60 -12.49 5.90 -16.00
CA GLU A 60 -11.28 6.29 -16.75
C GLU A 60 -10.53 7.44 -16.05
N GLN A 61 -11.23 8.46 -15.56
CA GLN A 61 -10.62 9.56 -14.81
C GLN A 61 -9.95 9.07 -13.51
N LEU A 62 -10.61 8.21 -12.74
CA LEU A 62 -10.03 7.63 -11.52
C LEU A 62 -8.82 6.75 -11.82
N THR A 63 -8.86 6.01 -12.93
CA THR A 63 -7.71 5.21 -13.41
C THR A 63 -6.52 6.12 -13.79
N ALA A 64 -6.78 7.23 -14.47
CA ALA A 64 -5.75 8.22 -14.81
C ALA A 64 -5.14 8.87 -13.56
N VAL A 65 -5.96 9.17 -12.55
CA VAL A 65 -5.48 9.65 -11.24
C VAL A 65 -4.54 8.63 -10.59
N LYS A 66 -4.95 7.36 -10.54
CA LYS A 66 -4.12 6.28 -9.99
C LYS A 66 -2.79 6.15 -10.74
N LYS A 67 -2.83 6.18 -12.06
CA LYS A 67 -1.63 6.12 -12.91
C LYS A 67 -0.67 7.27 -12.60
N ALA A 68 -1.17 8.50 -12.52
CA ALA A 68 -0.36 9.68 -12.18
C ALA A 68 0.25 9.60 -10.77
N ASN A 69 -0.45 8.99 -9.81
CA ASN A 69 0.07 8.76 -8.46
C ASN A 69 1.18 7.70 -8.46
N LYS A 70 1.06 6.64 -9.25
CA LYS A 70 2.13 5.63 -9.45
C LYS A 70 3.37 6.24 -10.08
N GLU A 71 3.21 7.08 -11.10
CA GLU A 71 4.31 7.80 -11.75
C GLU A 71 5.02 8.74 -10.76
N ALA A 72 4.26 9.48 -9.95
CA ALA A 72 4.83 10.35 -8.91
C ALA A 72 5.60 9.56 -7.84
N LEU A 73 5.13 8.37 -7.45
CA LEU A 73 5.85 7.47 -6.56
C LEU A 73 7.12 6.92 -7.23
N ALA A 74 7.04 6.51 -8.49
CA ALA A 74 8.18 6.01 -9.27
C ALA A 74 9.30 7.06 -9.35
N ASP A 75 8.95 8.30 -9.65
CA ASP A 75 9.87 9.43 -9.68
C ASP A 75 10.51 9.69 -8.31
N TRP A 76 9.73 9.56 -7.24
CA TRP A 76 10.24 9.73 -5.88
C TRP A 76 11.22 8.61 -5.53
N LEU A 77 10.92 7.33 -5.81
CA LEU A 77 11.80 6.19 -5.61
C LEU A 77 13.10 6.33 -6.41
N LEU A 78 12.99 6.73 -7.67
CA LEU A 78 14.16 6.95 -8.53
C LEU A 78 15.09 8.05 -7.97
N ARG A 79 14.52 9.17 -7.50
CA ARG A 79 15.31 10.28 -6.95
C ARG A 79 15.96 9.93 -5.62
N THR A 80 15.24 9.26 -4.73
CA THR A 80 15.67 9.04 -3.34
C THR A 80 16.47 7.76 -3.15
N GLN A 81 16.16 6.70 -3.89
CA GLN A 81 16.75 5.36 -3.71
C GLN A 81 17.41 4.79 -4.97
N LYS A 82 17.32 5.51 -6.10
CA LYS A 82 17.83 5.04 -7.41
C LYS A 82 17.15 3.76 -7.90
N VAL A 83 15.90 3.54 -7.49
CA VAL A 83 15.07 2.39 -7.88
C VAL A 83 14.08 2.84 -8.95
N SER A 84 14.11 2.17 -10.10
CA SER A 84 13.10 2.32 -11.15
C SER A 84 12.03 1.25 -10.98
N VAL A 85 10.76 1.60 -11.17
CA VAL A 85 9.62 0.68 -11.08
C VAL A 85 8.74 0.78 -12.32
N ASN A 86 8.12 -0.34 -12.70
CA ASN A 86 7.15 -0.37 -13.78
C ASN A 86 5.80 0.18 -13.30
N THR A 87 5.41 1.36 -13.76
CA THR A 87 4.15 2.01 -13.36
C THR A 87 2.89 1.40 -14.00
N ASP A 88 3.03 0.48 -14.96
CA ASP A 88 1.92 -0.30 -15.53
C ASP A 88 1.62 -1.57 -14.72
N ALA A 89 2.51 -1.95 -13.80
CA ALA A 89 2.33 -3.08 -12.92
C ALA A 89 1.30 -2.79 -11.82
N VAL A 90 0.74 -3.84 -11.24
CA VAL A 90 -0.03 -3.74 -9.98
C VAL A 90 0.93 -3.38 -8.85
N PHE A 91 0.62 -2.31 -8.09
CA PHE A 91 1.38 -1.93 -6.90
C PHE A 91 0.76 -2.56 -5.66
N ASP A 92 1.38 -3.65 -5.20
CA ASP A 92 1.06 -4.33 -3.94
C ASP A 92 1.94 -3.76 -2.82
N ILE A 93 1.32 -3.18 -1.79
CA ILE A 93 2.05 -2.45 -0.76
C ILE A 93 1.78 -3.01 0.64
N GLN A 94 2.87 -3.43 1.30
CA GLN A 94 2.87 -3.77 2.72
C GLN A 94 3.69 -2.74 3.51
N SER A 95 3.06 -1.67 3.98
CA SER A 95 3.71 -0.60 4.74
C SER A 95 3.31 -0.65 6.22
N LYS A 96 4.15 -1.30 7.01
CA LYS A 96 3.97 -1.51 8.46
C LYS A 96 5.33 -1.60 9.14
N ARG A 97 5.44 -1.26 10.43
CA ARG A 97 6.61 -1.63 11.23
C ARG A 97 6.89 -3.12 11.07
N LEU A 98 8.14 -3.49 10.91
CA LEU A 98 8.48 -4.88 10.76
C LEU A 98 8.36 -5.61 12.11
N HIS A 99 7.54 -6.65 12.11
CA HIS A 99 7.29 -7.48 13.28
C HIS A 99 6.74 -8.84 12.82
N GLU A 100 7.14 -9.93 13.50
CA GLU A 100 6.74 -11.30 13.13
C GLU A 100 5.22 -11.45 12.99
N TYR A 101 4.41 -10.88 13.92
CA TYR A 101 2.96 -11.01 13.85
C TYR A 101 2.32 -10.25 12.68
N LYS A 102 3.03 -9.30 12.07
CA LYS A 102 2.56 -8.58 10.86
C LYS A 102 2.81 -9.36 9.57
N ARG A 103 3.54 -10.45 9.67
CA ARG A 103 3.73 -11.48 8.66
C ARG A 103 4.36 -11.00 7.34
N GLN A 104 5.27 -10.03 7.39
CA GLN A 104 6.05 -9.66 6.19
C GLN A 104 6.84 -10.88 5.65
N GLN A 105 7.27 -11.78 6.52
CA GLN A 105 7.90 -13.05 6.12
C GLN A 105 6.94 -13.97 5.33
N LEU A 106 5.64 -13.94 5.61
CA LEU A 106 4.66 -14.70 4.82
C LEU A 106 4.54 -14.14 3.41
N ASN A 107 4.48 -12.82 3.28
CA ASN A 107 4.50 -12.16 1.96
C ASN A 107 5.82 -12.44 1.22
N LEU A 108 6.97 -12.39 1.92
CA LEU A 108 8.26 -12.81 1.34
C LEU A 108 8.21 -14.24 0.77
N LEU A 109 7.64 -15.20 1.52
CA LEU A 109 7.50 -16.59 1.05
C LEU A 109 6.58 -16.69 -0.17
N TYR A 110 5.50 -15.92 -0.18
CA TYR A 110 4.62 -15.81 -1.35
C TYR A 110 5.38 -15.28 -2.58
N LEU A 111 6.20 -14.25 -2.43
CA LEU A 111 6.99 -13.70 -3.53
C LEU A 111 8.06 -14.68 -4.04
N ILE A 112 8.66 -15.48 -3.15
CA ILE A 112 9.53 -16.58 -3.55
C ILE A 112 8.75 -17.64 -4.34
N HIS A 113 7.54 -17.99 -3.91
CA HIS A 113 6.67 -18.88 -4.67
C HIS A 113 6.36 -18.31 -6.05
N GLN A 114 5.97 -17.01 -6.15
CA GLN A 114 5.73 -16.35 -7.43
C GLN A 114 6.96 -16.39 -8.36
N TYR A 115 8.16 -16.21 -7.80
CA TYR A 115 9.40 -16.35 -8.57
C TYR A 115 9.48 -17.72 -9.25
N TYR A 116 9.23 -18.80 -8.51
CA TYR A 116 9.29 -20.16 -9.06
C TYR A 116 8.12 -20.46 -10.02
N GLU A 117 6.91 -19.94 -9.77
CA GLU A 117 5.80 -20.07 -10.70
C GLU A 117 6.13 -19.41 -12.06
N ILE A 118 6.68 -18.21 -12.04
CA ILE A 118 7.11 -17.52 -13.27
C ILE A 118 8.20 -18.32 -13.98
N LYS A 119 9.18 -18.88 -13.25
CA LYS A 119 10.23 -19.75 -13.82
C LYS A 119 9.66 -21.04 -14.42
N ALA A 120 8.55 -21.53 -13.90
CA ALA A 120 7.83 -22.70 -14.43
C ALA A 120 6.94 -22.34 -15.65
N GLY A 121 6.85 -21.05 -16.03
CA GLY A 121 6.02 -20.58 -17.13
C GLY A 121 4.60 -20.19 -16.74
N HIS A 122 4.25 -20.22 -15.46
CA HIS A 122 2.95 -19.78 -14.94
C HIS A 122 2.98 -18.25 -14.74
N LEU A 123 2.68 -17.51 -15.81
CA LEU A 123 2.75 -16.06 -15.78
C LEU A 123 1.52 -15.43 -15.11
N PRO A 124 1.69 -14.37 -14.31
CA PRO A 124 0.55 -13.63 -13.75
C PRO A 124 -0.18 -12.85 -14.86
N ALA A 125 -1.44 -12.49 -14.61
CA ALA A 125 -2.25 -11.73 -15.56
C ALA A 125 -1.70 -10.30 -15.82
N ALA A 126 -0.97 -9.74 -14.86
CA ALA A 126 -0.29 -8.45 -14.99
C ALA A 126 1.01 -8.46 -14.19
N PRO A 127 2.01 -7.64 -14.57
CA PRO A 127 3.21 -7.47 -13.76
C PRO A 127 2.88 -6.97 -12.35
N LEU A 128 3.68 -7.37 -11.37
CA LEU A 128 3.54 -7.03 -9.96
C LEU A 128 4.77 -6.30 -9.45
N VAL A 129 4.57 -5.18 -8.78
CA VAL A 129 5.59 -4.49 -7.98
C VAL A 129 5.18 -4.55 -6.52
N SER A 130 5.83 -5.43 -5.75
CA SER A 130 5.59 -5.55 -4.31
C SER A 130 6.51 -4.61 -3.55
N ILE A 131 5.91 -3.67 -2.81
CA ILE A 131 6.60 -2.57 -2.12
C ILE A 131 6.46 -2.73 -0.61
N PHE A 132 7.59 -2.90 0.07
CA PHE A 132 7.66 -2.97 1.52
C PHE A 132 8.11 -1.64 2.10
N GLY A 133 7.31 -1.08 3.00
CA GLY A 133 7.68 0.09 3.80
C GLY A 133 7.77 -0.28 5.27
N ALA A 134 8.97 -0.42 5.82
CA ALA A 134 9.15 -0.88 7.20
C ALA A 134 10.38 -0.27 7.89
N LYS A 135 10.40 -0.43 9.21
CA LYS A 135 11.58 -0.23 10.06
C LYS A 135 11.62 -1.34 11.10
N ALA A 136 12.82 -1.85 11.39
CA ALA A 136 13.07 -2.76 12.49
C ALA A 136 13.57 -1.99 13.73
N ALA A 137 13.19 -2.44 14.92
CA ALA A 137 13.81 -1.96 16.15
C ALA A 137 15.30 -2.39 16.18
N PRO A 138 16.21 -1.59 16.75
CA PRO A 138 17.65 -1.85 16.70
C PRO A 138 18.08 -3.22 17.25
N ALA A 139 17.43 -3.70 18.30
CA ALA A 139 17.71 -5.00 18.92
C ALA A 139 16.91 -6.19 18.33
N TYR A 140 16.01 -5.95 17.37
CA TYR A 140 15.14 -6.98 16.84
C TYR A 140 15.82 -7.68 15.65
N THR A 141 16.64 -8.69 15.92
CA THR A 141 17.46 -9.40 14.92
C THR A 141 16.64 -10.06 13.83
N ILE A 142 15.59 -10.84 14.17
CA ILE A 142 14.71 -11.50 13.20
C ILE A 142 14.09 -10.50 12.22
N ALA A 143 13.69 -9.31 12.70
CA ALA A 143 13.17 -8.27 11.82
C ALA A 143 14.22 -7.79 10.81
N LYS A 144 15.47 -7.68 11.22
CA LYS A 144 16.58 -7.33 10.32
C LYS A 144 16.86 -8.43 9.31
N ASP A 145 16.76 -9.69 9.74
CA ASP A 145 16.95 -10.86 8.85
C ASP A 145 15.85 -10.91 7.78
N ILE A 146 14.59 -10.58 8.13
CA ILE A 146 13.50 -10.47 7.16
C ILE A 146 13.76 -9.33 6.16
N ILE A 147 14.25 -8.18 6.60
CA ILE A 147 14.65 -7.08 5.70
C ILE A 147 15.77 -7.55 4.77
N HIS A 148 16.78 -8.21 5.32
CA HIS A 148 17.91 -8.74 4.53
C HIS A 148 17.42 -9.75 3.48
N ALA A 149 16.50 -10.64 3.83
CA ALA A 149 15.91 -11.60 2.91
C ALA A 149 15.12 -10.93 1.79
N LEU A 150 14.31 -9.89 2.10
CA LEU A 150 13.59 -9.10 1.10
C LEU A 150 14.55 -8.39 0.13
N LEU A 151 15.61 -7.78 0.64
CA LEU A 151 16.64 -7.13 -0.18
C LEU A 151 17.40 -8.13 -1.05
N THR A 152 17.65 -9.34 -0.54
CA THR A 152 18.29 -10.42 -1.29
C THR A 152 17.39 -10.92 -2.41
N LEU A 153 16.10 -11.16 -2.11
CA LEU A 153 15.11 -11.56 -3.13
C LEU A 153 14.98 -10.50 -4.22
N SER A 154 14.93 -9.22 -3.84
CA SER A 154 14.90 -8.10 -4.79
C SER A 154 16.07 -8.14 -5.78
N LYS A 155 17.29 -8.43 -5.30
CA LYS A 155 18.49 -8.56 -6.15
C LYS A 155 18.44 -9.79 -7.04
N VAL A 156 17.98 -10.93 -6.53
CA VAL A 156 17.81 -12.18 -7.30
C VAL A 156 16.84 -11.96 -8.44
N ILE A 157 15.68 -11.37 -8.17
CA ILE A 157 14.65 -11.05 -9.19
C ILE A 157 15.22 -10.09 -10.23
N ALA A 158 15.86 -9.01 -9.80
CA ALA A 158 16.43 -8.02 -10.72
C ALA A 158 17.51 -8.59 -11.67
N ALA A 159 18.23 -9.61 -11.22
CA ALA A 159 19.25 -10.30 -12.01
C ALA A 159 18.68 -11.37 -12.98
N ASP A 160 17.40 -11.73 -12.85
CA ASP A 160 16.74 -12.73 -13.69
C ASP A 160 15.84 -12.05 -14.74
N PRO A 161 16.24 -12.01 -16.02
CA PRO A 161 15.49 -11.30 -17.07
C PRO A 161 14.16 -11.97 -17.44
N GLU A 162 13.93 -13.22 -17.06
CA GLU A 162 12.65 -13.90 -17.27
C GLU A 162 11.63 -13.42 -16.22
N VAL A 163 12.06 -13.32 -14.97
CA VAL A 163 11.19 -12.98 -13.83
C VAL A 163 11.01 -11.48 -13.68
N SER A 164 12.06 -10.68 -13.87
CA SER A 164 12.03 -9.22 -13.62
C SER A 164 11.04 -8.45 -14.50
N LYS A 165 10.56 -9.04 -15.59
CA LYS A 165 9.48 -8.49 -16.43
C LYS A 165 8.11 -8.55 -15.73
N TRP A 166 7.93 -9.53 -14.83
CA TRP A 166 6.66 -9.85 -14.22
C TRP A 166 6.60 -9.56 -12.73
N LEU A 167 7.74 -9.59 -12.07
CA LEU A 167 7.84 -9.40 -10.63
C LEU A 167 8.98 -8.44 -10.29
N GLN A 168 8.70 -7.50 -9.40
CA GLN A 168 9.69 -6.62 -8.81
C GLN A 168 9.42 -6.50 -7.31
N VAL A 169 10.48 -6.52 -6.51
CA VAL A 169 10.39 -6.32 -5.05
C VAL A 169 11.18 -5.06 -4.68
N VAL A 170 10.53 -4.15 -3.98
CA VAL A 170 11.10 -2.85 -3.57
C VAL A 170 10.98 -2.71 -2.05
N PHE A 171 12.06 -2.33 -1.40
CA PHE A 171 12.05 -1.98 0.01
C PHE A 171 12.28 -0.47 0.18
N VAL A 172 11.30 0.23 0.75
CA VAL A 172 11.36 1.67 0.99
C VAL A 172 12.16 1.94 2.26
N GLU A 173 13.33 2.57 2.10
CA GLU A 173 14.20 2.92 3.19
C GLU A 173 13.57 3.97 4.12
N ASN A 174 13.86 3.84 5.41
CA ASN A 174 13.45 4.81 6.42
C ASN A 174 11.96 5.19 6.38
N TYR A 175 11.08 4.20 6.17
CA TYR A 175 9.64 4.43 6.10
C TYR A 175 9.13 5.32 7.23
N ASN A 176 8.42 6.38 6.87
CA ASN A 176 7.89 7.42 7.75
C ASN A 176 6.60 8.02 7.17
N VAL A 177 6.03 9.03 7.83
CA VAL A 177 4.77 9.67 7.38
C VAL A 177 4.91 10.26 5.97
N THR A 178 6.03 10.90 5.65
CA THR A 178 6.28 11.48 4.32
C THR A 178 6.30 10.40 3.23
N ALA A 179 6.95 9.25 3.50
CA ALA A 179 6.92 8.11 2.58
C ALA A 179 5.50 7.54 2.46
N ALA A 180 4.75 7.46 3.56
CA ALA A 180 3.36 7.00 3.56
C ALA A 180 2.46 7.86 2.65
N GLU A 181 2.63 9.18 2.68
CA GLU A 181 1.89 10.12 1.82
C GLU A 181 2.17 9.94 0.32
N LYS A 182 3.25 9.26 -0.05
CA LYS A 182 3.56 8.89 -1.44
C LYS A 182 3.07 7.49 -1.79
N LEU A 183 3.22 6.55 -0.86
CA LEU A 183 2.85 5.14 -1.08
C LEU A 183 1.34 4.95 -1.14
N ILE A 184 0.58 5.60 -0.26
CA ILE A 184 -0.85 5.37 -0.11
C ILE A 184 -1.64 5.72 -1.37
N PRO A 185 -1.48 6.90 -2.01
CA PRO A 185 -2.19 7.22 -3.24
C PRO A 185 -1.88 6.31 -4.43
N ALA A 186 -0.66 5.77 -4.48
CA ALA A 186 -0.18 4.94 -5.58
C ALA A 186 -0.54 3.45 -5.45
N CYS A 187 -1.09 3.04 -4.31
CA CYS A 187 -1.36 1.63 -4.00
C CYS A 187 -2.59 1.11 -4.77
N ASP A 188 -2.46 -0.09 -5.36
CA ASP A 188 -3.59 -0.84 -5.90
C ASP A 188 -4.08 -1.89 -4.90
N LEU A 189 -3.15 -2.64 -4.29
CA LEU A 189 -3.43 -3.69 -3.34
C LEU A 189 -2.69 -3.44 -2.02
N SER A 190 -3.43 -3.36 -0.93
CA SER A 190 -2.90 -3.11 0.42
C SER A 190 -2.88 -4.39 1.23
N GLU A 191 -1.68 -4.81 1.65
CA GLU A 191 -1.47 -6.02 2.46
C GLU A 191 -1.76 -5.76 3.94
N GLN A 192 -2.82 -6.40 4.46
CA GLN A 192 -3.30 -6.30 5.85
C GLN A 192 -3.36 -7.68 6.49
N ILE A 193 -2.26 -8.42 6.46
CA ILE A 193 -2.15 -9.84 6.80
C ILE A 193 -1.60 -10.10 8.22
N SER A 194 -1.72 -9.17 9.15
CA SER A 194 -1.33 -9.39 10.55
C SER A 194 -2.13 -10.53 11.18
N LEU A 195 -1.51 -11.25 12.12
CA LEU A 195 -2.22 -12.30 12.88
C LEU A 195 -3.42 -11.71 13.61
N ALA A 196 -4.55 -12.38 13.54
CA ALA A 196 -5.75 -12.05 14.29
C ALA A 196 -5.42 -11.95 15.80
N SER A 197 -6.09 -11.07 16.51
CA SER A 197 -5.88 -10.75 17.92
C SER A 197 -4.54 -10.10 18.32
N LYS A 198 -3.57 -9.96 17.40
CA LYS A 198 -2.28 -9.32 17.68
C LYS A 198 -2.20 -7.88 17.14
N GLU A 199 -2.95 -7.56 16.11
CA GLU A 199 -3.13 -6.20 15.61
C GLU A 199 -4.45 -5.65 16.16
N ALA A 200 -4.43 -4.43 16.72
CA ALA A 200 -5.65 -3.68 17.01
C ALA A 200 -6.35 -3.30 15.69
N SER A 201 -7.24 -2.31 15.67
CA SER A 201 -7.93 -1.92 14.43
C SER A 201 -6.97 -1.57 13.28
N GLY A 202 -5.73 -1.18 13.58
CA GLY A 202 -4.81 -0.61 12.60
C GLY A 202 -5.31 0.72 12.02
N THR A 203 -4.48 1.44 11.31
CA THR A 203 -4.88 2.70 10.64
C THR A 203 -4.49 2.72 9.17
N GLY A 204 -3.54 1.88 8.76
CA GLY A 204 -3.07 1.80 7.39
C GLY A 204 -4.18 1.42 6.42
N ASN A 205 -4.95 0.37 6.72
CA ASN A 205 -6.08 -0.09 5.92
C ASN A 205 -7.08 1.03 5.62
N MET A 206 -7.47 1.83 6.61
CA MET A 206 -8.38 2.96 6.41
C MET A 206 -7.81 4.00 5.43
N LYS A 207 -6.51 4.29 5.51
CA LYS A 207 -5.83 5.23 4.62
C LYS A 207 -5.76 4.73 3.17
N PHE A 208 -5.41 3.46 3.01
CA PHE A 208 -5.33 2.82 1.70
C PHE A 208 -6.70 2.72 1.03
N MET A 209 -7.73 2.25 1.76
CA MET A 209 -9.10 2.18 1.25
C MET A 209 -9.63 3.55 0.84
N LEU A 210 -9.36 4.60 1.64
CA LEU A 210 -9.77 5.97 1.34
C LEU A 210 -9.14 6.49 0.03
N ASN A 211 -8.01 5.94 -0.40
CA ASN A 211 -7.32 6.24 -1.66
C ASN A 211 -7.59 5.19 -2.76
N GLY A 212 -8.63 4.38 -2.61
CA GLY A 212 -9.10 3.44 -3.62
C GLY A 212 -8.27 2.17 -3.76
N ALA A 213 -7.42 1.82 -2.79
CA ALA A 213 -6.72 0.55 -2.79
C ALA A 213 -7.64 -0.59 -2.30
N LEU A 214 -7.56 -1.73 -2.96
CA LEU A 214 -8.15 -2.97 -2.46
C LEU A 214 -7.37 -3.47 -1.24
N THR A 215 -8.06 -4.13 -0.32
CA THR A 215 -7.42 -4.71 0.88
C THR A 215 -7.37 -6.22 0.77
N LEU A 216 -6.17 -6.79 0.86
CA LEU A 216 -5.97 -8.20 1.13
C LEU A 216 -5.72 -8.39 2.61
N GLY A 217 -6.61 -9.07 3.30
CA GLY A 217 -6.59 -9.19 4.76
C GLY A 217 -6.93 -10.60 5.27
N THR A 218 -6.64 -10.81 6.53
CA THR A 218 -6.98 -12.04 7.26
C THR A 218 -7.67 -11.71 8.57
#